data_4ec041df4b186746573038183c94a828
#
_entry.id   4ec041df4b186746573038183c94a828
#
_cell.length_a   1.000
_cell.length_b   1.000
_cell.length_c   1.000
_cell.angle_alpha   90.00
_cell.angle_beta   90.00
_cell.angle_gamma   90.00
#
_symmetry.space_group_name_H-M   'P 1'
#
loop_
_entity.id
_entity.type
_entity.pdbx_description
1 polymer ?
#
loop_
_entity_poly.entity_id
_entity_poly.type
_entity_poly.pdbx_seq_one_letter_code
_entity_poly.pdbx_strand_id
1 'polypeptide(L)'
;KIGWIVLIGLLPLLGGALYLAFGNKAPAKYLRERMQKVEQAHQTELAQPEGQTDALDISSRNLSRYVAKFGPYPAWRDTAAHYFSCGEEMYPQLLADLDKAEKFIFLEFFILRSGKMWDGVEQILRRKAAQGVDVRLIYDDFGSLLGLPSDFVIRMEKAHIRCIPFNPVVPLVSLVMNHRDHRKIVVVDGNVAYTGGVNLADEYINAEQRFGYWKDAAIRLEGTAVWNFTVMFLNVWNAFRPQETDYTAFAPTRLPAVQDGVVQPYADSPLDEEPRAETVYLDILSQAQRYVYIYTPYLAVGEEMLDALKSAAKRGVDVRLILPGIPDKKLVFRLSRSYYLPLLRAGVRIYEFTPGFLHAKCYVSDDRV
;
A
#
# COMPACT_ATOMS: atom_id res chain seq x y z
N LYS A 1 19.80 -15.61 -7.09
CA LYS A 1 20.59 -16.08 -8.26
C LYS A 1 21.18 -17.48 -8.04
N ILE A 2 21.80 -17.76 -6.88
CA ILE A 2 22.41 -19.08 -6.56
C ILE A 2 21.39 -20.22 -6.65
N GLY A 3 20.19 -20.05 -6.12
CA GLY A 3 19.13 -21.08 -6.17
C GLY A 3 18.79 -21.54 -7.59
N TRP A 4 18.77 -20.60 -8.56
CA TRP A 4 18.56 -20.96 -9.97
C TRP A 4 19.72 -21.74 -10.57
N ILE A 5 20.96 -21.39 -10.22
CA ILE A 5 22.14 -22.11 -10.68
C ILE A 5 22.11 -23.55 -10.15
N VAL A 6 21.79 -23.73 -8.88
CA VAL A 6 21.64 -25.06 -8.26
C VAL A 6 20.52 -25.87 -8.92
N LEU A 7 19.34 -25.23 -9.12
CA LEU A 7 18.19 -25.91 -9.72
C LEU A 7 18.48 -26.33 -11.18
N ILE A 8 19.09 -25.45 -11.97
CA ILE A 8 19.49 -25.76 -13.35
C ILE A 8 20.58 -26.81 -13.38
N GLY A 9 21.53 -26.78 -12.44
CA GLY A 9 22.59 -27.78 -12.33
C GLY A 9 22.07 -29.18 -11.99
N LEU A 10 21.07 -29.28 -11.12
CA LEU A 10 20.47 -30.55 -10.71
C LEU A 10 19.45 -31.08 -11.73
N LEU A 11 18.68 -30.22 -12.36
CA LEU A 11 17.60 -30.56 -13.29
C LEU A 11 17.66 -29.65 -14.54
N PRO A 12 18.60 -29.86 -15.48
CA PRO A 12 18.89 -28.89 -16.54
C PRO A 12 17.66 -28.47 -17.39
N LEU A 13 16.89 -29.44 -17.85
CA LEU A 13 15.72 -29.17 -18.69
C LEU A 13 14.58 -28.50 -17.88
N LEU A 14 14.22 -29.07 -16.73
CA LEU A 14 13.16 -28.56 -15.89
C LEU A 14 13.60 -27.23 -15.23
N GLY A 15 14.80 -27.16 -14.68
CA GLY A 15 15.35 -25.95 -14.09
C GLY A 15 15.54 -24.83 -15.10
N GLY A 16 15.96 -25.16 -16.33
CA GLY A 16 16.03 -24.22 -17.45
C GLY A 16 14.64 -23.70 -17.85
N ALA A 17 13.66 -24.58 -18.00
CA ALA A 17 12.28 -24.20 -18.29
C ALA A 17 11.67 -23.32 -17.18
N LEU A 18 11.86 -23.70 -15.92
CA LEU A 18 11.42 -22.92 -14.76
C LEU A 18 12.14 -21.56 -14.67
N TYR A 19 13.42 -21.50 -15.00
CA TYR A 19 14.16 -20.23 -15.06
C TYR A 19 13.62 -19.32 -16.17
N LEU A 20 13.38 -19.82 -17.36
CA LEU A 20 12.77 -19.06 -18.46
C LEU A 20 11.36 -18.58 -18.08
N ALA A 21 10.61 -19.41 -17.38
CA ALA A 21 9.27 -19.13 -16.92
C ALA A 21 9.23 -18.08 -15.78
N PHE A 22 10.07 -18.20 -14.76
CA PHE A 22 9.99 -17.44 -13.52
C PHE A 22 11.22 -16.57 -13.23
N GLY A 23 12.35 -16.84 -13.85
CA GLY A 23 13.60 -16.08 -13.71
C GLY A 23 13.74 -14.91 -14.68
N ASN A 24 12.92 -14.86 -15.73
CA ASN A 24 13.00 -13.83 -16.76
C ASN A 24 12.35 -12.51 -16.28
N LYS A 25 13.16 -11.44 -16.21
CA LYS A 25 12.72 -10.09 -15.80
C LYS A 25 12.30 -9.19 -16.97
N ALA A 26 12.35 -9.66 -18.21
CA ALA A 26 12.09 -8.84 -19.40
C ALA A 26 10.69 -8.19 -19.44
N PRO A 27 9.59 -8.88 -19.09
CA PRO A 27 8.28 -8.24 -19.04
C PRO A 27 8.18 -7.14 -17.97
N ALA A 28 8.90 -7.29 -16.85
CA ALA A 28 9.02 -6.25 -15.83
C ALA A 28 9.74 -5.01 -16.34
N LYS A 29 10.67 -5.15 -17.26
CA LYS A 29 11.41 -4.03 -17.86
C LYS A 29 10.47 -3.10 -18.62
N TYR A 30 9.59 -3.63 -19.47
CA TYR A 30 8.62 -2.83 -20.22
C TYR A 30 7.67 -2.05 -19.29
N LEU A 31 7.14 -2.71 -18.26
CA LEU A 31 6.28 -2.05 -17.28
C LEU A 31 7.05 -0.97 -16.51
N ARG A 32 8.28 -1.26 -16.10
CA ARG A 32 9.18 -0.30 -15.44
C ARG A 32 9.40 0.94 -16.29
N GLU A 33 9.86 0.77 -17.54
CA GLU A 33 10.15 1.89 -18.44
C GLU A 33 8.92 2.78 -18.67
N ARG A 34 7.74 2.15 -18.75
CA ARG A 34 6.48 2.85 -18.93
C ARG A 34 6.11 3.68 -17.70
N MET A 35 6.24 3.11 -16.49
CA MET A 35 6.01 3.82 -15.24
C MET A 35 7.02 4.94 -15.04
N GLN A 36 8.31 4.65 -15.19
CA GLN A 36 9.37 5.64 -15.01
C GLN A 36 9.24 6.82 -15.96
N LYS A 37 8.82 6.60 -17.20
CA LYS A 37 8.58 7.68 -18.17
C LYS A 37 7.51 8.66 -17.67
N VAL A 38 6.43 8.16 -17.11
CA VAL A 38 5.35 9.01 -16.57
C VAL A 38 5.83 9.72 -15.30
N GLU A 39 6.46 9.00 -14.36
CA GLU A 39 6.99 9.57 -13.12
C GLU A 39 8.00 10.69 -13.38
N GLN A 40 8.91 10.51 -14.36
CA GLN A 40 9.86 11.54 -14.77
C GLN A 40 9.18 12.76 -15.38
N ALA A 41 8.15 12.57 -16.21
CA ALA A 41 7.41 13.67 -16.82
C ALA A 41 6.66 14.53 -15.78
N HIS A 42 6.24 13.93 -14.66
CA HIS A 42 5.45 14.58 -13.61
C HIS A 42 6.19 14.72 -12.27
N GLN A 43 7.52 14.59 -12.25
CA GLN A 43 8.30 14.69 -11.01
C GLN A 43 8.21 16.07 -10.33
N THR A 44 7.95 17.12 -11.08
CA THR A 44 7.79 18.50 -10.57
C THR A 44 6.50 18.68 -9.79
N GLU A 45 5.49 17.86 -10.03
CA GLU A 45 4.20 17.88 -9.30
C GLU A 45 4.39 17.54 -7.80
N LEU A 46 5.44 16.79 -7.47
CA LEU A 46 5.80 16.40 -6.11
C LEU A 46 7.03 17.15 -5.59
N ALA A 47 7.19 18.42 -5.95
CA ALA A 47 8.24 19.25 -5.38
C ALA A 47 8.01 19.49 -3.88
N GLN A 48 9.07 19.37 -3.05
CA GLN A 48 8.97 19.61 -1.61
C GLN A 48 8.76 21.11 -1.34
N PRO A 49 7.64 21.54 -0.74
CA PRO A 49 7.45 22.92 -0.35
C PRO A 49 8.38 23.29 0.82
N GLU A 50 8.79 24.55 0.87
CA GLU A 50 9.63 25.06 1.98
C GLU A 50 8.88 25.06 3.31
N GLY A 51 9.63 24.94 4.40
CA GLY A 51 9.13 25.10 5.77
C GLY A 51 8.30 23.92 6.33
N GLN A 52 7.94 22.93 5.51
CA GLN A 52 7.04 21.83 5.93
C GLN A 52 7.63 20.96 7.06
N THR A 53 8.94 20.84 7.14
CA THR A 53 9.63 19.96 8.10
C THR A 53 10.39 20.72 9.20
N ASP A 54 10.29 22.04 9.27
CA ASP A 54 11.11 22.86 10.18
C ASP A 54 10.84 22.60 11.67
N ALA A 55 9.63 22.21 12.02
CA ALA A 55 9.24 21.88 13.38
C ALA A 55 9.65 20.46 13.82
N LEU A 56 10.10 19.61 12.88
CA LEU A 56 10.53 18.25 13.20
C LEU A 56 11.89 18.26 13.90
N ASP A 57 12.13 17.29 14.77
CA ASP A 57 13.46 17.01 15.28
C ASP A 57 14.40 16.58 14.15
N ILE A 58 15.71 16.60 14.41
CA ILE A 58 16.71 16.38 13.36
C ILE A 58 16.60 14.99 12.72
N SER A 59 16.25 13.98 13.50
CA SER A 59 16.10 12.60 13.03
C SER A 59 14.93 12.46 12.09
N SER A 60 13.75 12.91 12.51
CA SER A 60 12.51 12.90 11.71
C SER A 60 12.67 13.74 10.44
N ARG A 61 13.37 14.89 10.54
CA ARG A 61 13.68 15.73 9.38
C ARG A 61 14.60 15.05 8.39
N ASN A 62 15.60 14.32 8.84
CA ASN A 62 16.52 13.59 7.96
C ASN A 62 15.81 12.45 7.24
N LEU A 63 14.96 11.69 7.95
CA LEU A 63 14.13 10.65 7.36
C LEU A 63 13.16 11.23 6.31
N SER A 64 12.46 12.31 6.65
CA SER A 64 11.59 13.02 5.72
C SER A 64 12.33 13.50 4.46
N ARG A 65 13.54 14.05 4.64
CA ARG A 65 14.40 14.47 3.52
C ARG A 65 14.80 13.30 2.63
N TYR A 66 15.11 12.13 3.22
CA TYR A 66 15.39 10.92 2.46
C TYR A 66 14.20 10.55 1.57
N VAL A 67 12.99 10.49 2.13
CA VAL A 67 11.76 10.17 1.38
C VAL A 67 11.50 11.21 0.29
N ALA A 68 11.69 12.50 0.56
CA ALA A 68 11.49 13.57 -0.42
C ALA A 68 12.53 13.52 -1.57
N LYS A 69 13.79 13.18 -1.26
CA LYS A 69 14.88 13.21 -2.24
C LYS A 69 14.94 11.96 -3.11
N PHE A 70 14.74 10.78 -2.52
CA PHE A 70 14.87 9.49 -3.21
C PHE A 70 13.54 8.85 -3.60
N GLY A 71 12.43 9.35 -3.02
CA GLY A 71 11.08 8.91 -3.35
C GLY A 71 10.27 9.85 -4.22
N PRO A 72 10.72 11.05 -4.50
CA PRO A 72 10.11 12.36 -4.71
C PRO A 72 8.71 12.52 -4.09
N TYR A 73 8.58 12.20 -2.80
CA TYR A 73 7.33 12.37 -2.07
C TYR A 73 7.48 13.48 -1.01
N PRO A 74 6.86 14.66 -1.19
CA PRO A 74 6.95 15.77 -0.24
C PRO A 74 6.20 15.48 1.05
N ALA A 75 6.65 16.15 2.11
CA ALA A 75 5.99 16.18 3.40
C ALA A 75 5.06 17.39 3.51
N TRP A 76 3.98 17.26 4.27
CA TRP A 76 2.92 18.26 4.39
C TRP A 76 2.49 18.46 5.83
N ARG A 77 2.26 19.72 6.23
CA ARG A 77 1.73 20.09 7.55
C ARG A 77 0.22 20.30 7.53
N ASP A 78 -0.29 20.85 6.43
CA ASP A 78 -1.68 21.25 6.31
C ASP A 78 -2.59 20.05 5.98
N THR A 79 -2.56 19.06 6.88
CA THR A 79 -3.27 17.80 6.70
C THR A 79 -3.77 17.28 8.05
N ALA A 80 -5.04 16.97 8.12
CA ALA A 80 -5.62 16.21 9.22
C ALA A 80 -5.56 14.70 8.91
N ALA A 81 -5.26 13.90 9.93
CA ALA A 81 -5.20 12.45 9.83
C ALA A 81 -6.17 11.81 10.83
N HIS A 82 -6.98 10.86 10.36
CA HIS A 82 -7.86 10.06 11.20
C HIS A 82 -7.57 8.59 11.02
N TYR A 83 -7.19 7.92 12.12
CA TYR A 83 -6.89 6.49 12.14
C TYR A 83 -8.15 5.68 12.45
N PHE A 84 -8.40 4.65 11.65
CA PHE A 84 -9.42 3.63 11.90
C PHE A 84 -8.78 2.35 12.40
N SER A 85 -9.25 1.88 13.52
CA SER A 85 -8.72 0.67 14.14
C SER A 85 -9.16 -0.62 13.43
N CYS A 86 -10.22 -0.57 12.62
CA CYS A 86 -10.75 -1.69 11.85
C CYS A 86 -11.49 -1.23 10.59
N GLY A 87 -11.79 -2.18 9.70
CA GLY A 87 -12.52 -1.89 8.45
C GLY A 87 -13.97 -1.51 8.68
N GLU A 88 -14.61 -2.02 9.72
CA GLU A 88 -16.00 -1.69 10.09
C GLU A 88 -16.17 -0.22 10.47
N GLU A 89 -15.14 0.38 11.08
CA GLU A 89 -15.15 1.82 11.41
C GLU A 89 -14.88 2.66 10.16
N MET A 90 -13.95 2.21 9.30
CA MET A 90 -13.59 2.93 8.07
C MET A 90 -14.73 2.94 7.05
N TYR A 91 -15.42 1.83 6.85
CA TYR A 91 -16.34 1.64 5.73
C TYR A 91 -17.51 2.63 5.69
N PRO A 92 -18.26 2.91 6.77
CA PRO A 92 -19.32 3.93 6.75
C PRO A 92 -18.80 5.32 6.41
N GLN A 93 -17.62 5.69 6.91
CA GLN A 93 -17.02 6.99 6.62
C GLN A 93 -16.56 7.08 5.17
N LEU A 94 -15.99 6.00 4.63
CA LEU A 94 -15.64 5.90 3.20
C LEU A 94 -16.87 6.12 2.31
N LEU A 95 -17.98 5.45 2.59
CA LEU A 95 -19.23 5.63 1.83
C LEU A 95 -19.73 7.07 1.91
N ALA A 96 -19.67 7.69 3.08
CA ALA A 96 -20.10 9.07 3.29
C ALA A 96 -19.24 10.08 2.51
N ASP A 97 -17.92 9.87 2.43
CA ASP A 97 -17.03 10.74 1.69
C ASP A 97 -17.15 10.53 0.17
N LEU A 98 -17.30 9.29 -0.29
CA LEU A 98 -17.62 9.00 -1.71
C LEU A 98 -18.92 9.66 -2.15
N ASP A 99 -19.93 9.67 -1.27
CA ASP A 99 -21.23 10.29 -1.57
C ASP A 99 -21.18 11.83 -1.67
N LYS A 100 -20.19 12.46 -1.05
CA LYS A 100 -19.97 13.91 -1.12
C LYS A 100 -19.16 14.36 -2.34
N ALA A 101 -18.62 13.44 -3.14
CA ALA A 101 -17.79 13.77 -4.30
C ALA A 101 -18.55 14.66 -5.31
N GLU A 102 -17.89 15.70 -5.77
CA GLU A 102 -18.44 16.68 -6.72
C GLU A 102 -17.69 16.69 -8.06
N LYS A 103 -16.37 16.38 -8.06
CA LYS A 103 -15.49 16.49 -9.22
C LYS A 103 -14.99 15.16 -9.69
N PHE A 104 -14.32 14.39 -8.81
CA PHE A 104 -13.72 13.10 -9.17
C PHE A 104 -13.58 12.14 -7.99
N ILE A 105 -13.56 10.86 -8.31
CA ILE A 105 -13.26 9.75 -7.39
C ILE A 105 -12.24 8.85 -8.06
N PHE A 106 -11.09 8.65 -7.41
CA PHE A 106 -10.06 7.70 -7.83
C PHE A 106 -9.95 6.56 -6.83
N LEU A 107 -9.95 5.33 -7.33
CA LEU A 107 -9.79 4.13 -6.51
C LEU A 107 -8.70 3.23 -7.10
N GLU A 108 -7.80 2.74 -6.24
CA GLU A 108 -6.75 1.80 -6.61
C GLU A 108 -6.67 0.72 -5.54
N PHE A 109 -6.90 -0.55 -5.90
CA PHE A 109 -6.97 -1.65 -4.94
C PHE A 109 -6.29 -2.92 -5.47
N PHE A 110 -5.64 -3.65 -4.56
CA PHE A 110 -5.09 -4.97 -4.89
C PHE A 110 -6.18 -6.04 -5.00
N ILE A 111 -7.10 -6.09 -4.03
CA ILE A 111 -8.23 -7.03 -4.04
C ILE A 111 -9.53 -6.25 -4.19
N LEU A 112 -10.29 -6.64 -5.19
CA LEU A 112 -11.67 -6.25 -5.41
C LEU A 112 -12.51 -7.53 -5.53
N ARG A 113 -13.56 -7.65 -4.74
CA ARG A 113 -14.44 -8.81 -4.75
C ARG A 113 -15.89 -8.38 -4.65
N SER A 114 -16.75 -8.98 -5.47
CA SER A 114 -18.20 -8.84 -5.35
C SER A 114 -18.67 -9.28 -3.95
N GLY A 115 -19.55 -8.51 -3.34
CA GLY A 115 -20.06 -8.71 -2.00
C GLY A 115 -20.58 -7.41 -1.39
N LYS A 116 -21.04 -7.48 -0.15
CA LYS A 116 -21.67 -6.36 0.57
C LYS A 116 -20.83 -5.09 0.56
N MET A 117 -19.52 -5.21 0.80
CA MET A 117 -18.62 -4.05 0.84
C MET A 117 -18.50 -3.39 -0.53
N TRP A 118 -18.23 -4.18 -1.59
CA TRP A 118 -18.12 -3.66 -2.94
C TRP A 118 -19.46 -3.12 -3.45
N ASP A 119 -20.57 -3.82 -3.23
CA ASP A 119 -21.90 -3.42 -3.72
C ASP A 119 -22.30 -2.03 -3.19
N GLY A 120 -21.98 -1.73 -1.92
CA GLY A 120 -22.22 -0.41 -1.34
C GLY A 120 -21.36 0.68 -1.99
N VAL A 121 -20.09 0.39 -2.27
CA VAL A 121 -19.20 1.31 -3.00
C VAL A 121 -19.69 1.47 -4.44
N GLU A 122 -19.91 0.37 -5.18
CA GLU A 122 -20.33 0.39 -6.58
C GLU A 122 -21.63 1.19 -6.79
N GLN A 123 -22.59 1.06 -5.89
CA GLN A 123 -23.83 1.82 -5.94
C GLN A 123 -23.60 3.33 -5.94
N ILE A 124 -22.69 3.80 -5.08
CA ILE A 124 -22.34 5.22 -5.01
C ILE A 124 -21.59 5.65 -6.26
N LEU A 125 -20.58 4.87 -6.70
CA LEU A 125 -19.78 5.19 -7.88
C LEU A 125 -20.67 5.32 -9.14
N ARG A 126 -21.63 4.41 -9.34
CA ARG A 126 -22.60 4.48 -10.46
C ARG A 126 -23.44 5.75 -10.40
N ARG A 127 -23.94 6.10 -9.22
CA ARG A 127 -24.74 7.33 -9.05
C ARG A 127 -23.91 8.56 -9.34
N LYS A 128 -22.67 8.62 -8.85
CA LYS A 128 -21.76 9.76 -9.05
C LYS A 128 -21.33 9.89 -10.53
N ALA A 129 -21.00 8.79 -11.17
CA ALA A 129 -20.67 8.78 -12.60
C ALA A 129 -21.87 9.27 -13.46
N ALA A 130 -23.10 8.86 -13.13
CA ALA A 130 -24.29 9.34 -13.79
C ALA A 130 -24.56 10.86 -13.56
N GLN A 131 -24.02 11.44 -12.49
CA GLN A 131 -24.05 12.89 -12.21
C GLN A 131 -22.91 13.66 -12.89
N GLY A 132 -22.01 12.99 -13.63
CA GLY A 132 -20.89 13.61 -14.34
C GLY A 132 -19.60 13.68 -13.53
N VAL A 133 -19.53 13.08 -12.34
CA VAL A 133 -18.28 12.96 -11.57
C VAL A 133 -17.32 12.02 -12.31
N ASP A 134 -16.05 12.42 -12.42
CA ASP A 134 -15.01 11.60 -13.03
C ASP A 134 -14.62 10.43 -12.12
N VAL A 135 -15.12 9.23 -12.40
CA VAL A 135 -14.85 8.03 -11.60
C VAL A 135 -13.83 7.14 -12.32
N ARG A 136 -12.69 6.91 -11.66
CA ARG A 136 -11.60 6.05 -12.17
C ARG A 136 -11.28 4.94 -11.19
N LEU A 137 -11.20 3.72 -11.67
CA LEU A 137 -10.88 2.52 -10.90
C LEU A 137 -9.67 1.79 -11.48
N ILE A 138 -8.67 1.53 -10.65
CA ILE A 138 -7.57 0.61 -10.92
C ILE A 138 -7.69 -0.56 -9.96
N TYR A 139 -7.58 -1.77 -10.45
CA TYR A 139 -7.49 -2.96 -9.59
C TYR A 139 -6.42 -3.92 -10.12
N ASP A 140 -5.75 -4.62 -9.21
CA ASP A 140 -4.81 -5.66 -9.61
C ASP A 140 -5.56 -6.89 -10.11
N ASP A 141 -5.29 -7.30 -11.36
CA ASP A 141 -6.02 -8.38 -12.01
C ASP A 141 -5.81 -9.74 -11.32
N PHE A 142 -4.59 -10.01 -10.83
CA PHE A 142 -4.29 -11.24 -10.11
C PHE A 142 -4.94 -11.27 -8.71
N GLY A 143 -4.86 -10.16 -7.99
CA GLY A 143 -5.48 -10.03 -6.66
C GLY A 143 -6.99 -10.19 -6.70
N SER A 144 -7.62 -9.81 -7.81
CA SER A 144 -9.08 -9.80 -7.99
C SER A 144 -9.62 -10.95 -8.86
N LEU A 145 -8.74 -11.83 -9.39
CA LEU A 145 -9.05 -12.84 -10.40
C LEU A 145 -10.25 -13.75 -10.07
N LEU A 146 -10.36 -14.16 -8.80
CA LEU A 146 -11.46 -15.04 -8.35
C LEU A 146 -12.61 -14.25 -7.70
N GLY A 147 -12.51 -12.93 -7.66
CA GLY A 147 -13.46 -12.06 -6.95
C GLY A 147 -14.44 -11.32 -7.87
N LEU A 148 -14.11 -11.21 -9.17
CA LEU A 148 -14.85 -10.41 -10.12
C LEU A 148 -15.37 -11.26 -11.29
N PRO A 149 -16.54 -10.91 -11.87
CA PRO A 149 -17.02 -11.53 -13.08
C PRO A 149 -16.15 -11.13 -14.30
N SER A 150 -16.09 -11.97 -15.32
CA SER A 150 -15.25 -11.77 -16.52
C SER A 150 -15.62 -10.52 -17.33
N ASP A 151 -16.86 -10.04 -17.21
CA ASP A 151 -17.38 -8.85 -17.88
C ASP A 151 -17.28 -7.57 -17.02
N PHE A 152 -16.57 -7.62 -15.88
CA PHE A 152 -16.51 -6.54 -14.89
C PHE A 152 -16.09 -5.20 -15.50
N VAL A 153 -15.00 -5.16 -16.27
CA VAL A 153 -14.54 -3.92 -16.93
C VAL A 153 -15.62 -3.36 -17.85
N ILE A 154 -16.25 -4.23 -18.66
CA ILE A 154 -17.32 -3.82 -19.58
C ILE A 154 -18.50 -3.22 -18.81
N ARG A 155 -18.87 -3.81 -17.68
CA ARG A 155 -19.95 -3.30 -16.81
C ARG A 155 -19.61 -1.94 -16.19
N MET A 156 -18.37 -1.74 -15.76
CA MET A 156 -17.90 -0.45 -15.21
C MET A 156 -17.91 0.63 -16.29
N GLU A 157 -17.33 0.37 -17.46
CA GLU A 157 -17.29 1.34 -18.57
C GLU A 157 -18.70 1.70 -19.08
N LYS A 158 -19.63 0.74 -19.14
CA LYS A 158 -21.05 1.03 -19.45
C LYS A 158 -21.73 1.92 -18.42
N ALA A 159 -21.24 1.93 -17.19
CA ALA A 159 -21.73 2.79 -16.12
C ALA A 159 -20.95 4.11 -16.04
N HIS A 160 -20.15 4.45 -17.06
CA HIS A 160 -19.27 5.61 -17.11
C HIS A 160 -18.21 5.63 -16.00
N ILE A 161 -17.87 4.48 -15.42
CA ILE A 161 -16.77 4.28 -14.49
C ILE A 161 -15.59 3.77 -15.31
N ARG A 162 -14.57 4.62 -15.51
CA ARG A 162 -13.37 4.25 -16.26
C ARG A 162 -12.56 3.24 -15.45
N CYS A 163 -12.20 2.10 -16.03
CA CYS A 163 -11.64 0.98 -15.31
C CYS A 163 -10.37 0.42 -15.99
N ILE A 164 -9.33 0.15 -15.19
CA ILE A 164 -8.06 -0.44 -15.62
C ILE A 164 -7.75 -1.68 -14.78
N PRO A 165 -7.67 -2.89 -15.35
CA PRO A 165 -7.03 -4.03 -14.71
C PRO A 165 -5.50 -3.83 -14.78
N PHE A 166 -4.85 -3.70 -13.62
CA PHE A 166 -3.39 -3.58 -13.55
C PHE A 166 -2.75 -4.94 -13.82
N ASN A 167 -1.76 -4.96 -14.74
CA ASN A 167 -0.97 -6.12 -15.13
C ASN A 167 -1.83 -7.39 -15.35
N PRO A 168 -2.68 -7.40 -16.43
CA PRO A 168 -3.64 -8.47 -16.68
C PRO A 168 -2.99 -9.86 -16.73
N VAL A 169 -3.65 -10.84 -16.13
CA VAL A 169 -3.23 -12.24 -16.14
C VAL A 169 -3.58 -12.88 -17.47
N VAL A 170 -2.57 -13.12 -18.30
CA VAL A 170 -2.73 -13.86 -19.54
C VAL A 170 -2.30 -15.31 -19.29
N PRO A 171 -3.21 -16.29 -19.35
CA PRO A 171 -2.85 -17.71 -19.18
C PRO A 171 -1.71 -18.12 -20.11
N LEU A 172 -0.72 -18.86 -19.59
CA LEU A 172 0.48 -19.36 -20.29
C LEU A 172 1.51 -18.31 -20.74
N VAL A 173 1.20 -17.01 -20.73
CA VAL A 173 2.12 -15.95 -21.17
C VAL A 173 2.59 -15.08 -20.01
N SER A 174 1.77 -14.84 -19.00
CA SER A 174 2.08 -13.98 -17.88
C SER A 174 2.73 -14.76 -16.73
N LEU A 175 4.01 -15.11 -16.90
CA LEU A 175 4.81 -15.76 -15.84
C LEU A 175 5.41 -14.75 -14.86
N VAL A 176 5.23 -13.46 -15.09
CA VAL A 176 5.69 -12.38 -14.20
C VAL A 176 4.61 -12.04 -13.17
N MET A 177 4.33 -13.02 -12.29
CA MET A 177 3.34 -12.86 -11.22
C MET A 177 3.79 -11.95 -10.08
N ASN A 178 5.06 -11.52 -10.06
CA ASN A 178 5.67 -10.83 -8.91
C ASN A 178 5.56 -9.30 -8.94
N HIS A 179 5.13 -8.72 -10.06
CA HIS A 179 4.99 -7.26 -10.18
C HIS A 179 3.52 -6.89 -10.09
N ARG A 180 3.03 -6.80 -8.84
CA ARG A 180 1.64 -6.52 -8.54
C ARG A 180 1.48 -5.17 -7.87
N ASP A 181 0.35 -4.55 -8.11
CA ASP A 181 -0.02 -3.32 -7.42
C ASP A 181 -0.72 -3.65 -6.10
N HIS A 182 0.00 -3.52 -5.00
CA HIS A 182 -0.53 -3.83 -3.67
C HIS A 182 -1.05 -2.59 -2.94
N ARG A 183 -1.12 -1.43 -3.60
CA ARG A 183 -1.63 -0.19 -3.00
C ARG A 183 -3.13 -0.27 -2.76
N LYS A 184 -3.61 0.49 -1.80
CA LYS A 184 -5.01 0.75 -1.51
C LYS A 184 -5.12 2.25 -1.36
N ILE A 185 -5.65 2.90 -2.37
CA ILE A 185 -5.77 4.35 -2.44
C ILE A 185 -7.22 4.68 -2.83
N VAL A 186 -7.83 5.60 -2.09
CA VAL A 186 -9.02 6.31 -2.51
C VAL A 186 -8.73 7.78 -2.46
N VAL A 187 -9.09 8.53 -3.49
CA VAL A 187 -9.01 9.99 -3.51
C VAL A 187 -10.38 10.53 -3.90
N VAL A 188 -10.88 11.50 -3.12
CA VAL A 188 -12.15 12.21 -3.38
C VAL A 188 -11.84 13.69 -3.55
N ASP A 189 -12.11 14.22 -4.74
CA ASP A 189 -11.97 15.63 -5.11
C ASP A 189 -10.59 16.26 -4.81
N GLY A 190 -9.53 15.45 -4.65
CA GLY A 190 -8.20 15.90 -4.24
C GLY A 190 -8.11 16.36 -2.77
N ASN A 191 -9.20 16.33 -2.02
CA ASN A 191 -9.27 16.87 -0.66
C ASN A 191 -9.25 15.80 0.43
N VAL A 192 -9.72 14.60 0.12
CA VAL A 192 -9.76 13.47 1.04
C VAL A 192 -9.09 12.27 0.40
N ALA A 193 -8.26 11.55 1.16
CA ALA A 193 -7.70 10.28 0.74
C ALA A 193 -7.80 9.22 1.83
N TYR A 194 -7.85 7.96 1.41
CA TYR A 194 -7.76 6.78 2.28
C TYR A 194 -6.63 5.88 1.83
N THR A 195 -5.93 5.31 2.79
CA THR A 195 -4.97 4.23 2.59
C THR A 195 -4.94 3.29 3.80
N GLY A 196 -4.27 2.16 3.68
CA GLY A 196 -4.12 1.18 4.77
C GLY A 196 -4.01 -0.25 4.28
N GLY A 197 -4.38 -1.21 5.14
CA GLY A 197 -4.40 -2.62 4.81
C GLY A 197 -5.71 -3.11 4.17
N VAL A 198 -6.79 -2.35 4.32
CA VAL A 198 -8.16 -2.71 3.92
C VAL A 198 -8.31 -2.73 2.40
N ASN A 199 -8.71 -3.87 1.84
CA ASN A 199 -9.16 -3.98 0.43
C ASN A 199 -10.70 -3.92 0.36
N LEU A 200 -11.26 -4.00 -0.84
CA LEU A 200 -12.71 -3.98 -1.07
C LEU A 200 -13.26 -5.42 -1.17
N ALA A 201 -13.37 -6.08 -0.04
CA ALA A 201 -13.97 -7.41 0.10
C ALA A 201 -14.56 -7.61 1.51
N ASP A 202 -15.54 -8.50 1.64
CA ASP A 202 -16.38 -8.64 2.83
C ASP A 202 -15.62 -9.07 4.09
N GLU A 203 -14.53 -9.81 3.96
CA GLU A 203 -13.68 -10.16 5.10
C GLU A 203 -13.05 -8.94 5.79
N TYR A 204 -12.78 -7.86 5.07
CA TYR A 204 -12.16 -6.64 5.65
C TYR A 204 -13.10 -5.82 6.53
N ILE A 205 -14.41 -6.03 6.39
CA ILE A 205 -15.44 -5.45 7.27
C ILE A 205 -16.12 -6.50 8.14
N ASN A 206 -15.53 -7.69 8.26
CA ASN A 206 -16.04 -8.83 9.02
C ASN A 206 -17.49 -9.24 8.67
N ALA A 207 -17.96 -8.91 7.45
CA ALA A 207 -19.21 -9.42 6.91
C ALA A 207 -19.09 -10.89 6.46
N GLU A 208 -17.88 -11.37 6.23
CA GLU A 208 -17.51 -12.76 6.00
C GLU A 208 -16.39 -13.16 6.97
N GLN A 209 -16.55 -14.27 7.70
CA GLN A 209 -15.54 -14.81 8.60
C GLN A 209 -14.73 -15.94 7.94
N ARG A 210 -13.55 -15.61 7.42
CA ARG A 210 -12.66 -16.62 6.77
C ARG A 210 -11.62 -17.20 7.72
N PHE A 211 -11.05 -16.39 8.61
CA PHE A 211 -9.95 -16.74 9.51
C PHE A 211 -10.17 -16.14 10.91
N GLY A 212 -11.39 -16.30 11.45
CA GLY A 212 -11.83 -15.59 12.63
C GLY A 212 -12.05 -14.10 12.36
N TYR A 213 -11.89 -13.26 13.38
CA TYR A 213 -12.00 -11.81 13.24
C TYR A 213 -10.85 -11.27 12.39
N TRP A 214 -11.18 -10.52 11.34
CA TRP A 214 -10.19 -9.88 10.46
C TRP A 214 -9.84 -8.50 11.01
N LYS A 215 -8.63 -8.39 11.56
CA LYS A 215 -8.09 -7.14 12.10
C LYS A 215 -7.27 -6.43 11.05
N ASP A 216 -7.75 -5.28 10.60
CA ASP A 216 -6.99 -4.39 9.71
C ASP A 216 -6.99 -2.96 10.27
N ALA A 217 -6.31 -2.05 9.59
CA ALA A 217 -6.26 -0.64 9.91
C ALA A 217 -6.29 0.20 8.63
N ALA A 218 -6.81 1.41 8.75
CA ALA A 218 -6.79 2.39 7.69
C ALA A 218 -6.55 3.79 8.26
N ILE A 219 -6.15 4.70 7.39
CA ILE A 219 -6.02 6.12 7.69
C ILE A 219 -6.78 6.94 6.65
N ARG A 220 -7.52 7.95 7.10
CA ARG A 220 -8.13 8.99 6.29
C ARG A 220 -7.32 10.25 6.44
N LEU A 221 -6.95 10.84 5.33
CA LEU A 221 -6.30 12.14 5.28
C LEU A 221 -7.23 13.18 4.67
N GLU A 222 -7.14 14.42 5.16
CA GLU A 222 -7.83 15.57 4.61
C GLU A 222 -6.86 16.75 4.55
N GLY A 223 -6.65 17.33 3.35
CA GLY A 223 -5.73 18.44 3.15
C GLY A 223 -4.63 18.17 2.13
N THR A 224 -3.51 18.88 2.26
CA THR A 224 -2.48 18.96 1.21
C THR A 224 -1.75 17.64 0.94
N ALA A 225 -1.57 16.76 1.94
CA ALA A 225 -0.92 15.46 1.73
C ALA A 225 -1.71 14.51 0.81
N VAL A 226 -2.99 14.79 0.55
CA VAL A 226 -3.80 14.06 -0.44
C VAL A 226 -3.19 14.16 -1.84
N TRP A 227 -2.43 15.24 -2.10
CA TRP A 227 -1.74 15.44 -3.37
C TRP A 227 -0.80 14.30 -3.74
N ASN A 228 -0.05 13.78 -2.77
CA ASN A 228 0.84 12.63 -3.03
C ASN A 228 0.06 11.43 -3.56
N PHE A 229 -1.09 11.10 -2.97
CA PHE A 229 -1.94 10.01 -3.44
C PHE A 229 -2.57 10.27 -4.81
N THR A 230 -2.97 11.52 -5.06
CA THR A 230 -3.50 11.94 -6.36
C THR A 230 -2.48 11.72 -7.47
N VAL A 231 -1.23 12.16 -7.26
CA VAL A 231 -0.13 11.99 -8.23
C VAL A 231 0.24 10.50 -8.37
N MET A 232 0.31 9.74 -7.26
CA MET A 232 0.55 8.30 -7.33
C MET A 232 -0.47 7.59 -8.21
N PHE A 233 -1.74 7.86 -8.02
CA PHE A 233 -2.82 7.29 -8.82
C PHE A 233 -2.71 7.71 -10.30
N LEU A 234 -2.53 8.99 -10.58
CA LEU A 234 -2.46 9.52 -11.94
C LEU A 234 -1.24 9.00 -12.70
N ASN A 235 -0.12 8.79 -12.04
CA ASN A 235 1.06 8.17 -12.65
C ASN A 235 0.77 6.75 -13.12
N VAL A 236 0.11 5.92 -12.31
CA VAL A 236 -0.32 4.59 -12.74
C VAL A 236 -1.36 4.70 -13.85
N TRP A 237 -2.35 5.56 -13.68
CA TRP A 237 -3.39 5.77 -14.69
C TRP A 237 -2.78 6.10 -16.05
N ASN A 238 -1.94 7.11 -16.12
CA ASN A 238 -1.29 7.56 -17.35
C ASN A 238 -0.32 6.53 -17.94
N ALA A 239 0.28 5.68 -17.12
CA ALA A 239 1.11 4.59 -17.63
C ALA A 239 0.31 3.57 -18.44
N PHE A 240 -0.98 3.37 -18.15
CA PHE A 240 -1.83 2.41 -18.85
C PHE A 240 -2.83 3.06 -19.82
N ARG A 241 -3.26 4.27 -19.51
CA ARG A 241 -4.28 5.00 -20.25
C ARG A 241 -3.91 6.49 -20.31
N PRO A 242 -2.89 6.87 -21.12
CA PRO A 242 -2.40 8.25 -21.21
C PRO A 242 -3.54 9.22 -21.52
N GLN A 243 -3.77 10.17 -20.64
CA GLN A 243 -4.90 11.08 -20.73
C GLN A 243 -4.56 12.47 -20.20
N GLU A 244 -3.88 12.55 -19.07
CA GLU A 244 -3.61 13.81 -18.38
C GLU A 244 -2.16 14.27 -18.65
N THR A 245 -2.00 15.52 -19.02
CA THR A 245 -0.70 16.17 -19.15
C THR A 245 -0.45 17.19 -18.06
N ASP A 246 -1.52 17.63 -17.38
CA ASP A 246 -1.50 18.58 -16.27
C ASP A 246 -2.32 18.00 -15.11
N TYR A 247 -1.70 17.80 -13.96
CA TYR A 247 -2.36 17.26 -12.77
C TYR A 247 -2.95 18.35 -11.87
N THR A 248 -2.67 19.63 -12.11
CA THR A 248 -3.10 20.75 -11.25
C THR A 248 -4.60 20.84 -11.09
N ALA A 249 -5.38 20.39 -12.08
CA ALA A 249 -6.83 20.30 -12.01
C ALA A 249 -7.36 19.38 -10.88
N PHE A 250 -6.52 18.47 -10.40
CA PHE A 250 -6.81 17.51 -9.34
C PHE A 250 -6.21 17.89 -7.98
N ALA A 251 -5.57 19.06 -7.89
CA ALA A 251 -4.94 19.54 -6.67
C ALA A 251 -5.94 19.78 -5.54
N PRO A 252 -5.52 19.63 -4.28
CA PRO A 252 -6.37 19.93 -3.13
C PRO A 252 -6.82 21.40 -3.14
N THR A 253 -8.08 21.61 -2.82
CA THR A 253 -8.71 22.95 -2.80
C THR A 253 -9.22 23.34 -1.41
N ARG A 254 -9.16 22.43 -0.44
CA ARG A 254 -9.63 22.65 0.93
C ARG A 254 -8.50 22.31 1.92
N LEU A 255 -8.39 23.11 2.96
CA LEU A 255 -7.50 22.85 4.09
C LEU A 255 -8.33 22.45 5.32
N PRO A 256 -7.85 21.50 6.14
CA PRO A 256 -8.54 21.14 7.36
C PRO A 256 -8.42 22.23 8.43
N ALA A 257 -9.40 22.27 9.34
CA ALA A 257 -9.42 23.24 10.44
C ALA A 257 -8.38 22.93 11.54
N VAL A 258 -7.99 21.67 11.68
CA VAL A 258 -7.03 21.17 12.69
C VAL A 258 -5.92 20.41 11.99
N GLN A 259 -4.69 20.65 12.41
CA GLN A 259 -3.49 20.07 11.83
C GLN A 259 -2.53 19.70 12.96
N ASP A 260 -2.15 18.44 13.02
CA ASP A 260 -1.14 17.97 13.98
C ASP A 260 -0.01 17.23 13.24
N GLY A 261 1.22 17.74 13.41
CA GLY A 261 2.41 17.08 12.88
C GLY A 261 2.62 17.23 11.38
N VAL A 262 3.35 16.27 10.81
CA VAL A 262 3.74 16.23 9.40
C VAL A 262 3.30 14.91 8.81
N VAL A 263 2.65 14.96 7.66
CA VAL A 263 2.18 13.77 6.92
C VAL A 263 2.96 13.67 5.62
N GLN A 264 3.54 12.50 5.35
CA GLN A 264 4.33 12.25 4.15
C GLN A 264 3.94 10.92 3.51
N PRO A 265 2.88 10.87 2.69
CA PRO A 265 2.52 9.68 1.95
C PRO A 265 3.59 9.37 0.90
N TYR A 266 4.05 8.12 0.86
CA TYR A 266 5.00 7.65 -0.14
C TYR A 266 4.63 6.25 -0.61
N ALA A 267 5.13 5.88 -1.79
CA ALA A 267 5.00 4.53 -2.33
C ALA A 267 6.36 3.87 -2.50
N ASP A 268 6.35 2.55 -2.41
CA ASP A 268 7.45 1.69 -2.79
C ASP A 268 7.00 0.81 -3.96
N SER A 269 7.92 0.44 -4.84
CA SER A 269 7.61 -0.32 -6.04
C SER A 269 8.68 -1.38 -6.30
N PRO A 270 8.31 -2.61 -6.63
CA PRO A 270 9.28 -3.61 -7.06
C PRO A 270 9.90 -3.29 -8.44
N LEU A 271 9.44 -2.20 -9.07
CA LEU A 271 9.90 -1.75 -10.39
C LEU A 271 11.03 -0.71 -10.29
N ASP A 272 11.23 -0.08 -9.15
CA ASP A 272 12.37 0.82 -8.92
C ASP A 272 13.55 0.10 -8.24
N GLU A 273 14.64 0.82 -7.99
CA GLU A 273 15.87 0.27 -7.41
C GLU A 273 16.09 0.71 -5.97
N GLU A 274 15.30 1.68 -5.50
CA GLU A 274 15.41 2.23 -4.14
C GLU A 274 14.45 1.53 -3.18
N PRO A 275 14.92 0.79 -2.17
CA PRO A 275 14.07 0.09 -1.20
C PRO A 275 13.59 1.05 -0.10
N ARG A 276 12.74 2.01 -0.45
CA ARG A 276 12.34 3.11 0.43
C ARG A 276 11.68 2.64 1.71
N ALA A 277 10.72 1.72 1.61
CA ALA A 277 10.01 1.23 2.78
C ALA A 277 10.96 0.50 3.74
N GLU A 278 11.87 -0.32 3.24
CA GLU A 278 12.86 -1.01 4.07
C GLU A 278 13.79 -0.01 4.76
N THR A 279 14.31 0.98 4.02
CA THR A 279 15.16 2.03 4.57
C THR A 279 14.45 2.83 5.66
N VAL A 280 13.17 3.23 5.45
CA VAL A 280 12.37 3.94 6.45
C VAL A 280 12.20 3.10 7.71
N TYR A 281 11.87 1.81 7.59
CA TYR A 281 11.68 0.93 8.74
C TYR A 281 12.99 0.69 9.51
N LEU A 282 14.10 0.52 8.81
CA LEU A 282 15.43 0.38 9.43
C LEU A 282 15.83 1.66 10.16
N ASP A 283 15.56 2.82 9.59
CA ASP A 283 15.85 4.10 10.21
C ASP A 283 15.02 4.32 11.49
N ILE A 284 13.71 4.05 11.45
CA ILE A 284 12.83 4.10 12.64
C ILE A 284 13.38 3.20 13.76
N LEU A 285 13.76 1.95 13.46
CA LEU A 285 14.31 1.02 14.44
C LEU A 285 15.67 1.49 15.00
N SER A 286 16.51 2.07 14.14
CA SER A 286 17.84 2.54 14.55
C SER A 286 17.78 3.75 15.49
N GLN A 287 16.79 4.62 15.29
CA GLN A 287 16.61 5.87 16.03
C GLN A 287 15.72 5.73 17.26
N ALA A 288 14.97 4.62 17.39
CA ALA A 288 14.08 4.36 18.51
C ALA A 288 14.84 4.40 19.86
N GLN A 289 14.26 5.11 20.84
CA GLN A 289 14.82 5.30 22.18
C GLN A 289 13.98 4.67 23.29
N ARG A 290 12.64 4.67 23.16
CA ARG A 290 11.71 4.18 24.19
C ARG A 290 10.99 2.92 23.74
N TYR A 291 10.33 2.95 22.59
CA TYR A 291 9.54 1.83 22.09
C TYR A 291 9.36 1.83 20.56
N VAL A 292 9.17 0.62 20.01
CA VAL A 292 8.66 0.40 18.65
C VAL A 292 7.62 -0.70 18.70
N TYR A 293 6.39 -0.40 18.29
CA TYR A 293 5.30 -1.36 18.20
C TYR A 293 4.91 -1.60 16.74
N ILE A 294 4.85 -2.86 16.35
CA ILE A 294 4.70 -3.25 14.95
C ILE A 294 3.55 -4.24 14.80
N TYR A 295 2.57 -3.90 13.97
CA TYR A 295 1.61 -4.85 13.42
C TYR A 295 2.08 -5.33 12.06
N THR A 296 2.13 -6.65 11.85
CA THR A 296 2.43 -7.23 10.55
C THR A 296 1.75 -8.59 10.38
N PRO A 297 1.12 -8.87 9.21
CA PRO A 297 0.54 -10.19 8.95
C PRO A 297 1.60 -11.27 8.72
N TYR A 298 2.79 -10.88 8.29
CA TYR A 298 3.85 -11.80 7.92
C TYR A 298 5.21 -11.27 8.39
N LEU A 299 5.90 -12.05 9.21
CA LEU A 299 7.28 -11.78 9.57
C LEU A 299 8.19 -12.59 8.62
N ALA A 300 8.44 -12.00 7.45
CA ALA A 300 9.35 -12.54 6.44
C ALA A 300 10.36 -11.44 6.10
N VAL A 301 11.40 -11.33 6.92
CA VAL A 301 12.35 -10.21 6.94
C VAL A 301 13.74 -10.66 6.50
N GLY A 302 14.52 -9.73 5.94
CA GLY A 302 15.94 -9.90 5.68
C GLY A 302 16.78 -9.88 6.95
N GLU A 303 18.06 -10.19 6.82
CA GLU A 303 19.01 -10.20 7.95
C GLU A 303 19.16 -8.79 8.55
N GLU A 304 19.16 -7.75 7.72
CA GLU A 304 19.27 -6.34 8.14
C GLU A 304 18.14 -5.96 9.10
N MET A 305 16.90 -6.29 8.74
CA MET A 305 15.72 -6.02 9.57
C MET A 305 15.73 -6.84 10.85
N LEU A 306 16.14 -8.13 10.76
CA LEU A 306 16.25 -9.01 11.91
C LEU A 306 17.28 -8.47 12.92
N ASP A 307 18.42 -8.00 12.41
CA ASP A 307 19.47 -7.41 13.26
C ASP A 307 19.08 -6.06 13.84
N ALA A 308 18.37 -5.22 13.10
CA ALA A 308 17.84 -3.97 13.60
C ALA A 308 16.84 -4.18 14.76
N LEU A 309 15.90 -5.12 14.63
CA LEU A 309 14.95 -5.49 15.70
C LEU A 309 15.68 -5.99 16.96
N LYS A 310 16.66 -6.88 16.80
CA LYS A 310 17.47 -7.42 17.91
C LYS A 310 18.31 -6.32 18.56
N SER A 311 18.91 -5.44 17.75
CA SER A 311 19.73 -4.33 18.23
C SER A 311 18.91 -3.32 19.04
N ALA A 312 17.73 -2.93 18.54
CA ALA A 312 16.82 -2.03 19.26
C ALA A 312 16.45 -2.61 20.64
N ALA A 313 16.01 -3.88 20.69
CA ALA A 313 15.66 -4.53 21.96
C ALA A 313 16.86 -4.62 22.92
N LYS A 314 18.07 -4.96 22.43
CA LYS A 314 19.28 -5.03 23.25
C LYS A 314 19.76 -3.65 23.77
N ARG A 315 19.40 -2.57 23.08
CA ARG A 315 19.63 -1.20 23.58
C ARG A 315 18.64 -0.78 24.66
N GLY A 316 17.64 -1.63 24.99
CA GLY A 316 16.62 -1.34 26.01
C GLY A 316 15.32 -0.75 25.45
N VAL A 317 15.16 -0.67 24.14
CA VAL A 317 13.92 -0.24 23.50
C VAL A 317 12.86 -1.34 23.69
N ASP A 318 11.62 -0.97 24.08
CA ASP A 318 10.49 -1.89 24.16
C ASP A 318 9.99 -2.21 22.74
N VAL A 319 10.53 -3.27 22.14
CA VAL A 319 10.14 -3.72 20.80
C VAL A 319 9.03 -4.76 20.91
N ARG A 320 7.85 -4.46 20.32
CA ARG A 320 6.70 -5.38 20.30
C ARG A 320 6.28 -5.69 18.88
N LEU A 321 6.17 -6.98 18.58
CA LEU A 321 5.62 -7.49 17.33
C LEU A 321 4.27 -8.13 17.62
N ILE A 322 3.26 -7.76 16.86
CA ILE A 322 1.94 -8.34 16.93
C ILE A 322 1.63 -8.99 15.57
N LEU A 323 1.41 -10.32 15.58
CA LEU A 323 1.18 -11.16 14.41
C LEU A 323 -0.18 -11.85 14.47
N PRO A 324 -0.65 -12.48 13.36
CA PRO A 324 -1.90 -13.24 13.38
C PRO A 324 -1.82 -14.45 14.32
N GLY A 325 -2.89 -14.72 15.07
CA GLY A 325 -3.06 -15.98 15.79
C GLY A 325 -3.64 -17.08 14.91
N ILE A 326 -4.52 -16.71 13.95
CA ILE A 326 -5.08 -17.62 12.96
C ILE A 326 -4.52 -17.23 11.58
N PRO A 327 -3.67 -18.05 10.95
CA PRO A 327 -3.03 -17.69 9.68
C PRO A 327 -3.93 -17.94 8.47
N ASP A 328 -3.84 -17.07 7.46
CA ASP A 328 -4.38 -17.30 6.12
C ASP A 328 -3.50 -18.24 5.28
N LYS A 329 -2.18 -18.22 5.51
CA LYS A 329 -1.16 -19.01 4.79
C LYS A 329 -0.28 -19.80 5.77
N LYS A 330 -0.59 -21.07 5.97
CA LYS A 330 0.11 -21.94 6.96
C LYS A 330 1.63 -22.00 6.75
N LEU A 331 2.13 -22.00 5.51
CA LEU A 331 3.54 -22.06 5.23
C LEU A 331 4.27 -20.77 5.63
N VAL A 332 3.69 -19.62 5.29
CA VAL A 332 4.23 -18.29 5.65
C VAL A 332 4.20 -18.10 7.17
N PHE A 333 3.18 -18.59 7.84
CA PHE A 333 3.09 -18.57 9.30
C PHE A 333 4.21 -19.38 9.96
N ARG A 334 4.54 -20.56 9.42
CA ARG A 334 5.68 -21.35 9.90
C ARG A 334 7.01 -20.62 9.71
N LEU A 335 7.18 -19.94 8.58
CA LEU A 335 8.33 -19.10 8.33
C LEU A 335 8.41 -17.95 9.35
N SER A 336 7.32 -17.24 9.58
CA SER A 336 7.26 -16.16 10.60
C SER A 336 7.68 -16.67 11.97
N ARG A 337 7.19 -17.84 12.38
CA ARG A 337 7.53 -18.45 13.67
C ARG A 337 8.99 -18.89 13.77
N SER A 338 9.69 -19.15 12.66
CA SER A 338 11.12 -19.49 12.69
C SER A 338 11.99 -18.33 13.20
N TYR A 339 11.53 -17.08 13.05
CA TYR A 339 12.20 -15.89 13.58
C TYR A 339 11.92 -15.61 15.07
N TYR A 340 10.93 -16.28 15.69
CA TYR A 340 10.54 -15.98 17.07
C TYR A 340 11.67 -16.19 18.07
N LEU A 341 12.31 -17.36 18.03
CA LEU A 341 13.32 -17.72 19.02
C LEU A 341 14.52 -16.73 19.06
N PRO A 342 15.16 -16.37 17.95
CA PRO A 342 16.25 -15.39 17.98
C PRO A 342 15.79 -13.98 18.42
N LEU A 343 14.57 -13.57 18.11
CA LEU A 343 14.01 -12.28 18.53
C LEU A 343 13.69 -12.27 20.03
N LEU A 344 13.03 -13.31 20.55
CA LEU A 344 12.71 -13.45 21.98
C LEU A 344 14.00 -13.49 22.83
N ARG A 345 15.05 -14.18 22.38
CA ARG A 345 16.37 -14.19 23.05
C ARG A 345 17.03 -12.82 23.11
N ALA A 346 16.73 -11.94 22.15
CA ALA A 346 17.22 -10.58 22.12
C ALA A 346 16.40 -9.60 22.97
N GLY A 347 15.24 -10.04 23.50
CA GLY A 347 14.36 -9.20 24.32
C GLY A 347 13.15 -8.62 23.58
N VAL A 348 12.96 -8.95 22.30
CA VAL A 348 11.75 -8.55 21.55
C VAL A 348 10.54 -9.29 22.12
N ARG A 349 9.43 -8.58 22.33
CA ARG A 349 8.17 -9.16 22.80
C ARG A 349 7.29 -9.49 21.58
N ILE A 350 6.81 -10.73 21.51
CA ILE A 350 5.99 -11.21 20.40
C ILE A 350 4.62 -11.62 20.91
N TYR A 351 3.57 -11.13 20.24
CA TYR A 351 2.18 -11.41 20.56
C TYR A 351 1.48 -11.98 19.33
N GLU A 352 0.61 -12.96 19.54
CA GLU A 352 -0.28 -13.48 18.51
C GLU A 352 -1.73 -13.00 18.77
N PHE A 353 -2.34 -12.38 17.78
CA PHE A 353 -3.71 -11.89 17.83
C PHE A 353 -4.69 -13.08 17.77
N THR A 354 -5.10 -13.56 18.93
CA THR A 354 -5.88 -14.79 19.06
C THR A 354 -7.30 -14.75 18.49
N PRO A 355 -8.01 -13.59 18.40
CA PRO A 355 -9.35 -13.56 17.83
C PRO A 355 -9.42 -13.94 16.34
N GLY A 356 -8.28 -13.84 15.61
CA GLY A 356 -8.31 -14.15 14.18
C GLY A 356 -7.04 -13.78 13.41
N PHE A 357 -7.25 -13.32 12.18
CA PHE A 357 -6.18 -12.90 11.28
C PHE A 357 -5.92 -11.39 11.40
N LEU A 358 -4.71 -11.04 11.79
CA LEU A 358 -4.25 -9.67 11.83
C LEU A 358 -3.60 -9.33 10.48
N HIS A 359 -4.21 -8.43 9.72
CA HIS A 359 -3.70 -7.97 8.42
C HIS A 359 -3.19 -6.52 8.42
N ALA A 360 -3.34 -5.80 9.53
CA ALA A 360 -2.81 -4.45 9.68
C ALA A 360 -1.28 -4.43 9.53
N LYS A 361 -0.76 -3.35 8.92
CA LYS A 361 0.66 -3.04 8.78
C LYS A 361 0.86 -1.64 9.36
N CYS A 362 1.31 -1.59 10.61
CA CYS A 362 1.49 -0.34 11.33
C CYS A 362 2.80 -0.38 12.10
N TYR A 363 3.48 0.75 12.12
CA TYR A 363 4.65 1.02 12.96
C TYR A 363 4.35 2.24 13.81
N VAL A 364 4.65 2.17 15.09
CA VAL A 364 4.57 3.31 16.01
C VAL A 364 5.86 3.35 16.80
N SER A 365 6.53 4.48 16.83
CA SER A 365 7.82 4.67 17.55
C SER A 365 7.86 6.00 18.27
N ASP A 366 8.13 5.98 19.57
CA ASP A 366 8.49 7.11 20.44
C ASP A 366 7.55 8.32 20.40
N ASP A 367 6.28 8.16 20.00
CA ASP A 367 5.31 9.23 19.71
C ASP A 367 5.76 10.18 18.58
N ARG A 368 6.64 9.72 17.69
CA ARG A 368 7.18 10.50 16.56
C ARG A 368 6.69 9.99 15.20
N VAL A 369 6.51 8.69 15.11
CA VAL A 369 6.05 8.00 13.89
C VAL A 369 4.97 7.00 14.29
#